data_11459d6a42b2b7bcc95e1c3722699729
#
_entry.id   11459d6a42b2b7bcc95e1c3722699729
#
_cell.length_a   1.000
_cell.length_b   1.000
_cell.length_c   1.000
_cell.angle_alpha   90.00
_cell.angle_beta   90.00
_cell.angle_gamma   90.00
#
_symmetry.space_group_name_H-M   'P 1'
#
loop_
_entity.id
_entity.type
_entity.pdbx_description
1 polymer ?
#
loop_
_entity_poly.entity_id
_entity_poly.type
_entity_poly.pdbx_seq_one_letter_code
_entity_poly.pdbx_strand_id
1 'polypeptide(L)'
;MKKVLIAYDSRTGKTEKMADSIAEGIRMAGHEAEIKKITQIKSEAELQGYDAYVLGSPTYHRDMIGTMKTFLFLAQKAKLEGKLGGAFGSYTHSGDAPAIIFDTMKHVFKMKMTDLGSFNLKEALVDVTEGLRACQDYGKSICEQLG
;
A
#
# COMPACT_ATOMS: atom_id res chain seq x y z
N MET A 1 8.73 17.56 -6.53
CA MET A 1 8.84 16.16 -6.08
C MET A 1 7.76 15.85 -5.06
N LYS A 2 7.01 14.81 -5.29
CA LYS A 2 5.97 14.37 -4.35
C LYS A 2 6.51 13.29 -3.42
N LYS A 3 5.84 13.08 -2.30
CA LYS A 3 6.27 12.12 -1.28
C LYS A 3 5.17 11.10 -1.03
N VAL A 4 5.50 9.82 -1.19
CA VAL A 4 4.55 8.70 -1.03
C VAL A 4 4.95 7.87 0.19
N LEU A 5 3.99 7.58 1.06
CA LEU A 5 4.20 6.66 2.16
C LEU A 5 3.71 5.28 1.75
N ILE A 6 4.54 4.27 1.92
CA ILE A 6 4.17 2.88 1.77
C ILE A 6 4.19 2.27 3.17
N ALA A 7 3.02 1.97 3.70
CA ALA A 7 2.87 1.40 5.03
C ALA A 7 2.32 -0.01 4.92
N TYR A 8 3.01 -0.96 5.50
CA TYR A 8 2.68 -2.37 5.33
C TYR A 8 2.97 -3.18 6.58
N ASP A 9 2.45 -4.41 6.59
CA ASP A 9 2.95 -5.46 7.46
C ASP A 9 3.10 -6.73 6.64
N SER A 10 3.88 -7.68 7.16
CA SER A 10 4.21 -8.90 6.46
C SER A 10 4.50 -10.00 7.46
N ARG A 11 4.19 -11.25 7.11
CA ARG A 11 4.55 -12.40 7.94
C ARG A 11 5.73 -13.18 7.37
N THR A 12 5.72 -13.39 6.05
CA THR A 12 6.73 -14.21 5.37
C THR A 12 7.77 -13.38 4.61
N GLY A 13 7.62 -12.06 4.61
CA GLY A 13 8.50 -11.17 3.87
C GLY A 13 8.07 -10.91 2.42
N LYS A 14 7.01 -11.53 1.94
CA LYS A 14 6.56 -11.35 0.56
C LYS A 14 5.93 -9.98 0.34
N THR A 15 5.05 -9.56 1.22
CA THR A 15 4.46 -8.22 1.14
C THR A 15 5.53 -7.13 1.30
N GLU A 16 6.55 -7.39 2.12
CA GLU A 16 7.69 -6.47 2.27
C GLU A 16 8.44 -6.29 0.95
N LYS A 17 8.71 -7.38 0.23
CA LYS A 17 9.37 -7.31 -1.08
C LYS A 17 8.53 -6.52 -2.08
N MET A 18 7.22 -6.68 -2.05
CA MET A 18 6.32 -5.88 -2.88
C MET A 18 6.44 -4.39 -2.54
N ALA A 19 6.45 -4.06 -1.25
CA ALA A 19 6.61 -2.68 -0.81
C ALA A 19 7.91 -2.08 -1.33
N ASP A 20 9.01 -2.81 -1.25
CA ASP A 20 10.31 -2.36 -1.75
C ASP A 20 10.27 -2.10 -3.26
N SER A 21 9.65 -2.98 -4.02
CA SER A 21 9.57 -2.83 -5.48
C SER A 21 8.63 -1.70 -5.90
N ILE A 22 7.53 -1.50 -5.18
CA ILE A 22 6.63 -0.37 -5.41
C ILE A 22 7.41 0.94 -5.16
N ALA A 23 8.19 0.98 -4.08
CA ALA A 23 9.03 2.14 -3.77
C ALA A 23 10.06 2.42 -4.87
N GLU A 24 10.67 1.37 -5.42
CA GLU A 24 11.58 1.54 -6.54
C GLU A 24 10.90 2.21 -7.73
N GLY A 25 9.68 1.77 -8.06
CA GLY A 25 8.92 2.37 -9.16
C GLY A 25 8.62 3.84 -8.92
N ILE A 26 8.29 4.20 -7.69
CA ILE A 26 8.05 5.60 -7.30
C ILE A 26 9.32 6.44 -7.48
N ARG A 27 10.45 5.91 -7.05
CA ARG A 27 11.74 6.59 -7.16
C ARG A 27 12.18 6.72 -8.62
N MET A 28 11.93 5.69 -9.43
CA MET A 28 12.21 5.73 -10.87
C MET A 28 11.38 6.81 -11.58
N ALA A 29 10.20 7.12 -11.06
CA ALA A 29 9.35 8.18 -11.59
C ALA A 29 9.76 9.59 -11.11
N GLY A 30 10.80 9.68 -10.28
CA GLY A 30 11.34 10.97 -9.82
C GLY A 30 10.71 11.49 -8.53
N HIS A 31 10.05 10.65 -7.77
CA HIS A 31 9.41 11.04 -6.51
C HIS A 31 10.05 10.35 -5.31
N GLU A 32 9.71 10.81 -4.11
CA GLU A 32 10.18 10.19 -2.88
C GLU A 32 9.24 9.08 -2.42
N ALA A 33 9.81 7.98 -1.96
CA ALA A 33 9.06 6.89 -1.34
C ALA A 33 9.65 6.62 0.03
N GLU A 34 8.79 6.58 1.04
CA GLU A 34 9.16 6.21 2.39
C GLU A 34 8.42 4.92 2.76
N ILE A 35 9.16 3.93 3.21
CA ILE A 35 8.61 2.61 3.55
C ILE A 35 8.63 2.45 5.06
N LYS A 36 7.47 2.14 5.64
CA LYS A 36 7.36 1.90 7.08
C LYS A 36 6.50 0.69 7.36
N LYS A 37 6.92 -0.11 8.35
CA LYS A 37 6.03 -1.13 8.91
C LYS A 37 4.97 -0.42 9.74
N ILE A 38 3.72 -0.85 9.60
CA ILE A 38 2.62 -0.22 10.33
C ILE A 38 2.80 -0.33 11.85
N THR A 39 3.46 -1.38 12.33
CA THR A 39 3.75 -1.55 13.75
C THR A 39 4.71 -0.49 14.30
N GLN A 40 5.45 0.19 13.44
CA GLN A 40 6.37 1.27 13.81
C GLN A 40 5.67 2.63 13.86
N ILE A 41 4.45 2.73 13.35
CA ILE A 41 3.68 3.98 13.34
C ILE A 41 2.81 3.98 14.60
N LYS A 42 3.10 4.90 15.52
CA LYS A 42 2.48 4.91 16.85
C LYS A 42 1.38 5.96 17.02
N SER A 43 1.35 6.98 16.16
CA SER A 43 0.34 8.02 16.24
C SER A 43 -0.08 8.48 14.85
N GLU A 44 -1.29 9.03 14.76
CA GLU A 44 -1.82 9.57 13.50
C GLU A 44 -1.02 10.76 13.00
N ALA A 45 -0.30 11.45 13.87
CA ALA A 45 0.55 12.57 13.47
C ALA A 45 1.67 12.13 12.53
N GLU A 46 2.13 10.89 12.66
CA GLU A 46 3.18 10.34 11.80
C GLU A 46 2.70 10.09 10.37
N LEU A 47 1.40 10.16 10.14
CA LEU A 47 0.81 9.97 8.81
C LEU A 47 0.60 11.29 8.06
N GLN A 48 1.03 12.38 8.62
CA GLN A 48 0.90 13.69 7.98
C GLN A 48 2.10 13.99 7.07
N GLY A 49 1.89 14.82 6.07
CA GLY A 49 2.98 15.32 5.23
C GLY A 49 3.26 14.52 3.97
N TYR A 50 2.42 13.58 3.62
CA TYR A 50 2.56 12.79 2.39
C TYR A 50 1.53 13.24 1.36
N ASP A 51 1.87 13.03 0.09
CA ASP A 51 0.97 13.34 -1.04
C ASP A 51 0.13 12.12 -1.42
N ALA A 52 0.61 10.93 -1.11
CA ALA A 52 -0.10 9.68 -1.38
C ALA A 52 0.22 8.63 -0.32
N TYR A 53 -0.68 7.69 -0.15
CA TYR A 53 -0.57 6.61 0.85
C TYR A 53 -0.87 5.29 0.18
N VAL A 54 0.04 4.34 0.30
CA VAL A 54 -0.10 2.99 -0.26
C VAL A 54 0.01 2.00 0.89
N LEU A 55 -1.07 1.25 1.13
CA LEU A 55 -1.14 0.34 2.27
C LEU A 55 -1.09 -1.10 1.80
N GLY A 56 -0.32 -1.93 2.51
CA GLY A 56 -0.11 -3.31 2.12
C GLY A 56 -0.26 -4.32 3.24
N SER A 57 -0.91 -5.44 2.92
CA SER A 57 -1.12 -6.56 3.83
C SER A 57 -1.26 -7.86 3.05
N PRO A 58 -0.69 -8.98 3.55
CA PRO A 58 -1.03 -10.28 2.99
C PRO A 58 -2.46 -10.64 3.34
N THR A 59 -3.03 -11.61 2.59
CA THR A 59 -4.37 -12.14 2.88
C THR A 59 -4.24 -13.47 3.61
N TYR A 60 -4.88 -13.55 4.79
CA TYR A 60 -5.04 -14.80 5.54
C TYR A 60 -6.51 -14.94 5.90
N HIS A 61 -7.06 -16.12 5.68
CA HIS A 61 -8.49 -16.41 5.97
C HIS A 61 -9.41 -15.36 5.33
N ARG A 62 -9.12 -15.00 4.08
CA ARG A 62 -9.88 -14.02 3.29
C ARG A 62 -9.91 -12.61 3.88
N ASP A 63 -8.92 -12.28 4.68
CA ASP A 63 -8.87 -10.98 5.35
C ASP A 63 -7.45 -10.47 5.45
N MET A 64 -7.32 -9.20 5.78
CA MET A 64 -6.03 -8.61 6.12
C MET A 64 -5.57 -9.14 7.48
N ILE A 65 -4.27 -9.03 7.76
CA ILE A 65 -3.76 -9.42 9.08
C ILE A 65 -4.23 -8.43 10.14
N GLY A 66 -4.31 -8.92 11.40
CA GLY A 66 -4.88 -8.15 12.52
C GLY A 66 -4.20 -6.81 12.77
N THR A 67 -2.87 -6.74 12.60
CA THR A 67 -2.12 -5.49 12.76
C THR A 67 -2.59 -4.42 11.78
N MET A 68 -2.96 -4.80 10.56
CA MET A 68 -3.48 -3.86 9.57
C MET A 68 -4.86 -3.36 9.98
N LYS A 69 -5.70 -4.21 10.55
CA LYS A 69 -7.02 -3.77 11.05
C LYS A 69 -6.86 -2.70 12.11
N THR A 70 -5.96 -2.92 13.06
CA THR A 70 -5.66 -1.94 14.10
C THR A 70 -5.12 -0.65 13.51
N PHE A 71 -4.22 -0.77 12.54
CA PHE A 71 -3.65 0.39 11.88
C PHE A 71 -4.71 1.24 11.16
N LEU A 72 -5.69 0.61 10.52
CA LEU A 72 -6.74 1.34 9.82
C LEU A 72 -7.56 2.24 10.77
N PHE A 73 -7.77 1.81 12.00
CA PHE A 73 -8.41 2.67 13.00
C PHE A 73 -7.55 3.89 13.32
N LEU A 74 -6.25 3.70 13.42
CA LEU A 74 -5.31 4.81 13.63
C LEU A 74 -5.32 5.75 12.42
N ALA A 75 -5.25 5.20 11.22
CA ALA A 75 -5.22 5.99 9.99
C ALA A 75 -6.48 6.83 9.81
N GLN A 76 -7.63 6.36 10.26
CA GLN A 76 -8.87 7.10 10.18
C GLN A 76 -8.77 8.46 10.91
N LYS A 77 -8.01 8.51 11.98
CA LYS A 77 -7.82 9.72 12.77
C LYS A 77 -6.90 10.73 12.08
N ALA A 78 -6.15 10.30 11.08
CA ALA A 78 -5.19 11.16 10.39
C ALA A 78 -5.82 12.13 9.39
N LYS A 79 -7.12 12.00 9.12
CA LYS A 79 -7.86 12.87 8.20
C LYS A 79 -7.22 12.93 6.82
N LEU A 80 -7.20 11.78 6.15
CA LEU A 80 -6.56 11.63 4.85
C LEU A 80 -7.50 11.95 3.67
N GLU A 81 -8.64 12.58 3.93
CA GLU A 81 -9.63 12.90 2.90
C GLU A 81 -8.99 13.64 1.72
N GLY A 82 -9.31 13.16 0.51
CA GLY A 82 -8.82 13.77 -0.73
C GLY A 82 -7.40 13.39 -1.11
N LYS A 83 -6.64 12.73 -0.24
CA LYS A 83 -5.29 12.27 -0.57
C LYS A 83 -5.36 11.05 -1.48
N LEU A 84 -4.37 10.90 -2.35
CA LEU A 84 -4.29 9.77 -3.26
C LEU A 84 -3.92 8.51 -2.50
N GLY A 85 -4.57 7.40 -2.82
CA GLY A 85 -4.34 6.12 -2.14
C GLY A 85 -4.23 4.94 -3.07
N GLY A 86 -3.56 3.91 -2.58
CA GLY A 86 -3.46 2.61 -3.22
C GLY A 86 -3.38 1.52 -2.17
N ALA A 87 -3.59 0.28 -2.58
CA ALA A 87 -3.53 -0.87 -1.68
C ALA A 87 -2.97 -2.08 -2.41
N PHE A 88 -2.18 -2.88 -1.71
CA PHE A 88 -1.52 -4.04 -2.31
C PHE A 88 -1.37 -5.18 -1.31
N GLY A 89 -1.03 -6.35 -1.81
CA GLY A 89 -0.72 -7.47 -0.95
C GLY A 89 -0.36 -8.73 -1.71
N SER A 90 0.21 -9.69 -0.99
CA SER A 90 0.52 -11.02 -1.48
C SER A 90 -0.51 -12.01 -0.96
N TYR A 91 -0.69 -13.12 -1.67
CA TYR A 91 -1.66 -14.15 -1.27
C TYR A 91 -1.22 -15.53 -1.78
N THR A 92 -1.76 -16.57 -1.14
CA THR A 92 -1.58 -17.96 -1.59
C THR A 92 -2.86 -18.52 -2.20
N HIS A 93 -4.01 -18.31 -1.55
CA HIS A 93 -5.29 -18.88 -2.00
C HIS A 93 -6.26 -17.85 -2.52
N SER A 94 -6.42 -16.72 -1.83
CA SER A 94 -7.30 -15.65 -2.27
C SER A 94 -6.69 -14.30 -1.92
N GLY A 95 -6.95 -13.29 -2.74
CA GLY A 95 -6.36 -11.95 -2.59
C GLY A 95 -7.35 -10.92 -2.10
N ASP A 96 -8.04 -11.19 -1.00
CA ASP A 96 -9.12 -10.32 -0.52
C ASP A 96 -8.64 -9.07 0.23
N ALA A 97 -7.48 -9.16 0.92
CA ALA A 97 -7.03 -8.07 1.79
C ALA A 97 -6.86 -6.72 1.08
N PRO A 98 -6.17 -6.63 -0.07
CA PRO A 98 -6.02 -5.32 -0.72
C PRO A 98 -7.33 -4.67 -1.12
N ALA A 99 -8.32 -5.45 -1.57
CA ALA A 99 -9.62 -4.92 -1.94
C ALA A 99 -10.36 -4.36 -0.71
N ILE A 100 -10.28 -5.03 0.42
CA ILE A 100 -10.91 -4.58 1.66
C ILE A 100 -10.24 -3.27 2.13
N ILE A 101 -8.91 -3.22 2.10
CA ILE A 101 -8.16 -2.02 2.46
C ILE A 101 -8.53 -0.87 1.52
N PHE A 102 -8.55 -1.14 0.23
CA PHE A 102 -8.90 -0.16 -0.81
C PHE A 102 -10.27 0.45 -0.56
N ASP A 103 -11.26 -0.41 -0.29
CA ASP A 103 -12.64 0.04 -0.03
C ASP A 103 -12.72 0.88 1.25
N THR A 104 -11.97 0.51 2.28
CA THR A 104 -11.90 1.29 3.52
C THR A 104 -11.32 2.68 3.26
N MET A 105 -10.23 2.75 2.52
CA MET A 105 -9.60 4.03 2.17
C MET A 105 -10.56 4.90 1.35
N LYS A 106 -11.26 4.30 0.41
CA LYS A 106 -12.18 5.02 -0.47
C LYS A 106 -13.44 5.50 0.26
N HIS A 107 -14.10 4.61 1.00
CA HIS A 107 -15.42 4.88 1.55
C HIS A 107 -15.41 5.42 2.98
N VAL A 108 -14.43 5.01 3.79
CA VAL A 108 -14.33 5.45 5.18
C VAL A 108 -13.42 6.67 5.29
N PHE A 109 -12.23 6.63 4.70
CA PHE A 109 -11.26 7.73 4.77
C PHE A 109 -11.54 8.82 3.73
N LYS A 110 -12.42 8.56 2.76
CA LYS A 110 -12.76 9.50 1.69
C LYS A 110 -11.54 9.93 0.88
N MET A 111 -10.64 9.00 0.64
CA MET A 111 -9.45 9.24 -0.17
C MET A 111 -9.77 9.14 -1.65
N LYS A 112 -8.92 9.75 -2.47
CA LYS A 112 -8.98 9.58 -3.92
C LYS A 112 -8.12 8.37 -4.27
N MET A 113 -8.76 7.27 -4.68
CA MET A 113 -8.03 6.03 -4.94
C MET A 113 -7.47 5.99 -6.37
N THR A 114 -6.35 5.31 -6.52
CA THR A 114 -5.74 5.11 -7.85
C THR A 114 -6.72 4.43 -8.81
N ASP A 115 -6.68 4.84 -10.07
CA ASP A 115 -7.53 4.27 -11.12
C ASP A 115 -7.24 2.79 -11.39
N LEU A 116 -6.06 2.32 -10.97
CA LEU A 116 -5.67 0.91 -11.14
C LEU A 116 -6.40 -0.03 -10.18
N GLY A 117 -7.01 0.50 -9.13
CA GLY A 117 -7.61 -0.33 -8.10
C GLY A 117 -6.57 -0.89 -7.15
N SER A 118 -6.94 -1.95 -6.44
CA SER A 118 -6.03 -2.66 -5.55
C SER A 118 -5.13 -3.61 -6.36
N PHE A 119 -3.95 -3.89 -5.83
CA PHE A 119 -2.95 -4.73 -6.50
C PHE A 119 -2.65 -5.98 -5.69
N ASN A 120 -2.87 -7.13 -6.31
CA ASN A 120 -2.61 -8.45 -5.71
C ASN A 120 -1.55 -9.21 -6.50
N LEU A 121 -0.73 -9.98 -5.78
CA LEU A 121 0.25 -10.84 -6.40
C LEU A 121 0.34 -12.15 -5.62
N LYS A 122 0.30 -13.29 -6.33
CA LYS A 122 0.55 -14.58 -5.68
C LYS A 122 1.94 -14.62 -5.10
N GLU A 123 2.10 -15.22 -3.92
CA GLU A 123 3.41 -15.30 -3.26
C GLU A 123 4.48 -15.90 -4.18
N ALA A 124 4.13 -16.90 -4.97
CA ALA A 124 5.07 -17.53 -5.89
C ALA A 124 5.61 -16.57 -6.96
N LEU A 125 4.91 -15.49 -7.25
CA LEU A 125 5.30 -14.51 -8.27
C LEU A 125 6.05 -13.31 -7.70
N VAL A 126 6.09 -13.16 -6.39
CA VAL A 126 6.72 -11.99 -5.76
C VAL A 126 8.22 -11.93 -6.04
N ASP A 127 8.88 -13.09 -6.10
CA ASP A 127 10.33 -13.15 -6.30
C ASP A 127 10.75 -13.23 -7.75
N VAL A 128 9.80 -13.36 -8.71
CA VAL A 128 10.17 -13.42 -10.11
C VAL A 128 10.16 -12.03 -10.75
N THR A 129 10.93 -11.87 -11.83
CA THR A 129 11.14 -10.58 -12.49
C THR A 129 9.83 -9.90 -12.89
N GLU A 130 8.90 -10.65 -13.47
CA GLU A 130 7.60 -10.09 -13.90
C GLU A 130 6.79 -9.57 -12.72
N GLY A 131 6.82 -10.27 -11.60
CA GLY A 131 6.11 -9.84 -10.39
C GLY A 131 6.70 -8.56 -9.80
N LEU A 132 8.03 -8.50 -9.72
CA LEU A 132 8.71 -7.31 -9.22
C LEU A 132 8.49 -6.11 -10.14
N ARG A 133 8.50 -6.35 -11.46
CA ARG A 133 8.22 -5.30 -12.45
C ARG A 133 6.79 -4.79 -12.32
N ALA A 134 5.83 -5.67 -12.08
CA ALA A 134 4.44 -5.28 -11.87
C ALA A 134 4.30 -4.37 -10.65
N CYS A 135 5.04 -4.65 -9.58
CA CYS A 135 5.07 -3.79 -8.40
C CYS A 135 5.64 -2.41 -8.73
N GLN A 136 6.75 -2.38 -9.48
CA GLN A 136 7.35 -1.11 -9.91
C GLN A 136 6.36 -0.30 -10.75
N ASP A 137 5.67 -0.96 -11.66
CA ASP A 137 4.69 -0.31 -12.54
C ASP A 137 3.51 0.25 -11.75
N TYR A 138 3.08 -0.45 -10.70
CA TYR A 138 2.04 0.06 -9.81
C TYR A 138 2.48 1.37 -9.15
N GLY A 139 3.72 1.40 -8.66
CA GLY A 139 4.28 2.62 -8.07
C GLY A 139 4.38 3.77 -9.06
N LYS A 140 4.86 3.49 -10.26
CA LYS A 140 4.97 4.51 -11.33
C LYS A 140 3.60 5.08 -11.69
N SER A 141 2.60 4.21 -11.81
CA SER A 141 1.24 4.63 -12.19
C SER A 141 0.59 5.51 -11.13
N ILE A 142 0.85 5.23 -9.85
CA ILE A 142 0.38 6.10 -8.77
C ILE A 142 1.00 7.50 -8.93
N CYS A 143 2.29 7.57 -9.26
CA CYS A 143 2.97 8.85 -9.46
C CYS A 143 2.40 9.64 -10.62
N GLU A 144 1.93 8.99 -11.68
CA GLU A 144 1.31 9.68 -12.82
C GLU A 144 0.06 10.45 -12.38
N GLN A 145 -0.65 9.96 -11.37
CA GLN A 145 -1.85 10.63 -10.85
C GLN A 145 -1.53 11.76 -9.88
N LEU A 146 -0.30 11.85 -9.42
CA LEU A 146 0.14 12.94 -8.54
C LEU A 146 0.51 14.21 -9.33
N GLY A 147 0.67 14.08 -10.60
CA GLY A 147 1.11 15.19 -11.44
C GLY A 147 2.60 15.38 -11.41
#